data_4a6bad2afa61a09dac7517e65bce370d
#
_entry.id   4a6bad2afa61a09dac7517e65bce370d
#
_cell.length_a   1.000
_cell.length_b   1.000
_cell.length_c   1.000
_cell.angle_alpha   90.00
_cell.angle_beta   90.00
_cell.angle_gamma   90.00
#
_symmetry.space_group_name_H-M   'P 1'
#
loop_
_entity.id
_entity.type
_entity.pdbx_description
1 polymer ?
#
loop_
_entity_poly.entity_id
_entity_poly.type
_entity_poly.pdbx_seq_one_letter_code
_entity_poly.pdbx_strand_id
1 'polypeptide(L)'
;ADSIAQYYHVEGDCAQRLEAALLRTLRHNAGNGHTCLPRTQLLETASNFIHQPPEKLAAALDECIRTEELRVKLFDGTPYIYLPDLLEAEEDIAARLAMLTKRGKNTAHGLDKNIQILELTQGFAYAPLQKEAIRKAMTENCLVLTGGPGTGKTTTVNAILQLLEDQAERVALCAPTGRAAKRLSELTGRKASTIHRLLEVDYTGGVVSFIHNDKNLLKCDVVILDEMSMVDVKLFQALIAALRYSCRIIMVGDADQLPSVGPGNILGEIIR
;
A
#
# COMPACT_ATOMS: atom_id res chain seq x y z
N ALA A 1 14.53 21.86 20.43
CA ALA A 1 13.23 22.32 20.96
C ALA A 1 13.32 22.56 22.47
N ASP A 2 13.72 21.58 23.27
CA ASP A 2 13.71 21.70 24.76
C ASP A 2 14.63 22.80 25.29
N SER A 3 15.82 22.98 24.70
CA SER A 3 16.73 24.11 25.10
C SER A 3 16.11 25.49 24.85
N ILE A 4 15.31 25.63 23.78
CA ILE A 4 14.59 26.87 23.48
C ILE A 4 13.43 27.04 24.43
N ALA A 5 12.68 25.98 24.70
CA ALA A 5 11.56 26.00 25.65
C ALA A 5 12.02 26.40 27.06
N GLN A 6 13.16 25.85 27.52
CA GLN A 6 13.78 26.24 28.81
C GLN A 6 14.20 27.70 28.84
N TYR A 7 14.76 28.22 27.75
CA TYR A 7 15.12 29.64 27.63
C TYR A 7 13.91 30.55 27.77
N TYR A 8 12.74 30.16 27.27
CA TYR A 8 11.49 30.90 27.35
C TYR A 8 10.64 30.52 28.57
N HIS A 9 11.18 29.78 29.55
CA HIS A 9 10.48 29.33 30.76
C HIS A 9 9.17 28.59 30.49
N VAL A 10 9.11 27.81 29.38
CA VAL A 10 7.97 26.95 29.09
C VAL A 10 8.04 25.71 29.99
N GLU A 11 6.96 25.48 30.75
CA GLU A 11 6.88 24.33 31.64
C GLU A 11 7.04 23.01 30.89
N GLY A 12 7.81 22.10 31.48
CA GLY A 12 8.16 20.79 30.83
C GLY A 12 6.97 19.85 30.68
N ASP A 13 5.83 20.14 31.24
CA ASP A 13 4.58 19.37 31.23
C ASP A 13 3.39 20.15 30.66
N CYS A 14 3.63 21.23 29.92
CA CYS A 14 2.54 21.93 29.23
C CYS A 14 1.83 21.01 28.23
N ALA A 15 0.51 21.19 28.07
CA ALA A 15 -0.34 20.37 27.24
C ALA A 15 0.23 20.19 25.82
N GLN A 16 0.65 21.28 25.17
CA GLN A 16 1.21 21.27 23.82
C GLN A 16 2.48 20.40 23.71
N ARG A 17 3.31 20.34 24.75
CA ARG A 17 4.51 19.49 24.75
C ARG A 17 4.16 18.02 24.89
N LEU A 18 3.16 17.69 25.71
CA LEU A 18 2.66 16.33 25.87
C LEU A 18 2.04 15.81 24.55
N GLU A 19 1.18 16.61 23.94
CA GLU A 19 0.58 16.32 22.62
C GLU A 19 1.65 16.15 21.54
N ALA A 20 2.61 17.09 21.46
CA ALA A 20 3.71 17.00 20.49
C ALA A 20 4.57 15.75 20.68
N ALA A 21 4.77 15.29 21.93
CA ALA A 21 5.50 14.06 22.22
C ALA A 21 4.75 12.82 21.72
N LEU A 22 3.44 12.74 21.91
CA LEU A 22 2.60 11.66 21.41
C LEU A 22 2.61 11.61 19.87
N LEU A 23 2.37 12.74 19.21
CA LEU A 23 2.41 12.87 17.74
C LEU A 23 3.79 12.51 17.18
N ARG A 24 4.87 13.00 17.81
CA ARG A 24 6.24 12.69 17.39
C ARG A 24 6.54 11.19 17.51
N THR A 25 6.10 10.56 18.60
CA THR A 25 6.30 9.13 18.81
C THR A 25 5.61 8.32 17.71
N LEU A 26 4.36 8.64 17.38
CA LEU A 26 3.64 7.98 16.29
C LEU A 26 4.30 8.23 14.92
N ARG A 27 4.69 9.46 14.61
CA ARG A 27 5.39 9.79 13.36
C ARG A 27 6.75 9.09 13.23
N HIS A 28 7.48 8.98 14.33
CA HIS A 28 8.73 8.24 14.35
C HIS A 28 8.51 6.74 14.07
N ASN A 29 7.50 6.14 14.70
CA ASN A 29 7.13 4.76 14.44
C ASN A 29 6.57 4.52 13.03
N ALA A 30 5.89 5.51 12.45
CA ALA A 30 5.48 5.47 11.05
C ALA A 30 6.70 5.40 10.11
N GLY A 31 7.77 6.14 10.40
CA GLY A 31 9.06 6.03 9.72
C GLY A 31 9.76 4.67 9.89
N ASN A 32 9.37 3.89 10.89
CA ASN A 32 9.85 2.53 11.12
C ASN A 32 8.90 1.44 10.55
N GLY A 33 7.91 1.83 9.75
CA GLY A 33 6.99 0.91 9.08
C GLY A 33 5.69 0.61 9.83
N HIS A 34 5.42 1.23 10.99
CA HIS A 34 4.19 0.98 11.76
C HIS A 34 3.12 2.04 11.48
N THR A 35 1.90 1.63 11.28
CA THR A 35 0.74 2.53 11.09
C THR A 35 0.12 2.98 12.40
N CYS A 36 0.27 2.19 13.47
CA CYS A 36 -0.30 2.42 14.79
C CYS A 36 0.61 1.89 15.90
N LEU A 37 0.27 2.25 17.13
CA LEU A 37 0.87 1.68 18.35
C LEU A 37 -0.22 1.30 19.35
N PRO A 38 -0.03 0.22 20.14
CA PRO A 38 -0.84 -0.04 21.33
C PRO A 38 -0.78 1.17 22.28
N ARG A 39 -1.92 1.54 22.88
CA ARG A 39 -2.00 2.68 23.82
C ARG A 39 -0.93 2.64 24.89
N THR A 40 -0.69 1.49 25.50
CA THR A 40 0.31 1.32 26.57
C THR A 40 1.72 1.60 26.06
N GLN A 41 2.08 1.04 24.91
CA GLN A 41 3.41 1.24 24.32
C GLN A 41 3.64 2.69 23.88
N LEU A 42 2.61 3.36 23.36
CA LEU A 42 2.70 4.78 23.01
C LEU A 42 3.00 5.64 24.25
N LEU A 43 2.26 5.41 25.35
CA LEU A 43 2.44 6.16 26.58
C LEU A 43 3.82 5.92 27.21
N GLU A 44 4.28 4.68 27.27
CA GLU A 44 5.62 4.33 27.78
C GLU A 44 6.73 4.96 26.94
N THR A 45 6.63 4.85 25.61
CA THR A 45 7.64 5.38 24.70
C THR A 45 7.71 6.90 24.77
N ALA A 46 6.55 7.57 24.78
CA ALA A 46 6.48 9.02 24.89
C ALA A 46 6.94 9.52 26.29
N SER A 47 6.58 8.80 27.38
CA SER A 47 7.03 9.05 28.74
C SER A 47 8.57 9.04 28.83
N ASN A 48 9.19 8.00 28.30
CA ASN A 48 10.65 7.88 28.29
C ASN A 48 11.32 8.98 27.46
N PHE A 49 10.66 9.39 26.36
CA PHE A 49 11.20 10.42 25.45
C PHE A 49 11.24 11.81 26.08
N ILE A 50 10.22 12.22 26.86
CA ILE A 50 10.14 13.57 27.45
C ILE A 50 10.35 13.59 28.95
N HIS A 51 10.63 12.45 29.59
CA HIS A 51 10.83 12.27 31.04
C HIS A 51 9.65 12.81 31.86
N GLN A 52 8.42 12.53 31.44
CA GLN A 52 7.18 12.84 32.15
C GLN A 52 6.43 11.56 32.52
N PRO A 53 5.71 11.52 33.66
CA PRO A 53 4.99 10.32 34.07
C PRO A 53 3.88 9.94 33.08
N PRO A 54 3.64 8.64 32.83
CA PRO A 54 2.64 8.15 31.85
C PRO A 54 1.22 8.68 32.10
N GLU A 55 0.86 8.97 33.36
CA GLU A 55 -0.47 9.44 33.74
C GLU A 55 -0.79 10.81 33.14
N LYS A 56 0.22 11.71 33.07
CA LYS A 56 0.06 13.04 32.43
C LYS A 56 -0.14 12.87 30.90
N LEU A 57 0.62 11.97 30.30
CA LEU A 57 0.47 11.66 28.87
C LEU A 57 -0.86 10.98 28.57
N ALA A 58 -1.40 10.17 29.47
CA ALA A 58 -2.70 9.55 29.29
C ALA A 58 -3.83 10.57 29.17
N ALA A 59 -3.83 11.61 30.01
CA ALA A 59 -4.80 12.70 29.95
C ALA A 59 -4.68 13.51 28.64
N ALA A 60 -3.44 13.81 28.19
CA ALA A 60 -3.20 14.49 26.94
C ALA A 60 -3.63 13.61 25.73
N LEU A 61 -3.39 12.30 25.78
CA LEU A 61 -3.82 11.36 24.75
C LEU A 61 -5.35 11.32 24.63
N ASP A 62 -6.07 11.26 25.76
CA ASP A 62 -7.53 11.26 25.77
C ASP A 62 -8.09 12.56 25.19
N GLU A 63 -7.42 13.68 25.41
CA GLU A 63 -7.77 14.96 24.78
C GLU A 63 -7.51 14.95 23.28
N CYS A 64 -6.34 14.46 22.81
CA CYS A 64 -6.05 14.30 21.36
C CYS A 64 -7.08 13.39 20.66
N ILE A 65 -7.56 12.35 21.32
CA ILE A 65 -8.60 11.47 20.78
C ILE A 65 -9.95 12.22 20.73
N ARG A 66 -10.29 13.00 21.78
CA ARG A 66 -11.52 13.79 21.84
C ARG A 66 -11.56 14.88 20.76
N THR A 67 -10.42 15.51 20.48
CA THR A 67 -10.28 16.55 19.43
C THR A 67 -10.05 15.98 18.03
N GLU A 68 -10.02 14.67 17.91
CA GLU A 68 -9.76 13.93 16.65
C GLU A 68 -8.35 14.16 16.04
N GLU A 69 -7.42 14.72 16.80
CA GLU A 69 -6.01 14.80 16.38
C GLU A 69 -5.32 13.44 16.33
N LEU A 70 -5.83 12.51 17.15
CA LEU A 70 -5.48 11.09 17.11
C LEU A 70 -6.75 10.25 17.06
N ARG A 71 -6.62 9.06 16.48
CA ARG A 71 -7.71 8.10 16.38
C ARG A 71 -7.39 6.85 17.20
N VAL A 72 -8.43 6.21 17.70
CA VAL A 72 -8.32 4.92 18.41
C VAL A 72 -9.14 3.86 17.70
N LYS A 73 -8.56 2.66 17.57
CA LYS A 73 -9.27 1.46 17.07
C LYS A 73 -9.00 0.30 17.99
N LEU A 74 -10.04 -0.51 18.26
CA LEU A 74 -9.91 -1.69 19.11
C LEU A 74 -9.67 -2.92 18.25
N PHE A 75 -8.61 -3.68 18.56
CA PHE A 75 -8.37 -5.01 18.01
C PHE A 75 -8.25 -5.99 19.16
N ASP A 76 -9.13 -6.97 19.20
CA ASP A 76 -9.23 -7.97 20.26
C ASP A 76 -9.24 -7.35 21.67
N GLY A 77 -9.98 -6.24 21.82
CA GLY A 77 -10.08 -5.50 23.09
C GLY A 77 -8.89 -4.61 23.43
N THR A 78 -7.83 -4.62 22.63
CA THR A 78 -6.65 -3.77 22.81
C THR A 78 -6.81 -2.47 22.02
N PRO A 79 -6.68 -1.28 22.65
CA PRO A 79 -6.75 -0.01 21.96
C PRO A 79 -5.42 0.30 21.25
N TYR A 80 -5.49 0.54 19.94
CA TYR A 80 -4.41 1.00 19.09
C TYR A 80 -4.64 2.45 18.70
N ILE A 81 -3.58 3.25 18.78
CA ILE A 81 -3.60 4.68 18.48
C ILE A 81 -2.97 4.93 17.13
N TYR A 82 -3.65 5.74 16.32
CA TYR A 82 -3.31 6.07 14.95
C TYR A 82 -3.15 7.57 14.75
N LEU A 83 -2.29 7.93 13.80
CA LEU A 83 -2.43 9.20 13.08
C LEU A 83 -3.68 9.10 12.18
N PRO A 84 -4.55 10.13 12.12
CA PRO A 84 -5.82 10.06 11.39
C PRO A 84 -5.67 9.65 9.93
N ASP A 85 -4.68 10.21 9.25
CA ASP A 85 -4.42 9.96 7.84
C ASP A 85 -3.96 8.52 7.55
N LEU A 86 -3.30 7.85 8.50
CA LEU A 86 -2.88 6.46 8.35
C LEU A 86 -4.05 5.49 8.58
N LEU A 87 -4.92 5.77 9.55
CA LEU A 87 -6.12 4.97 9.75
C LEU A 87 -7.06 5.08 8.55
N GLU A 88 -7.31 6.30 8.06
CA GLU A 88 -8.11 6.55 6.86
C GLU A 88 -7.56 5.78 5.67
N ALA A 89 -6.24 5.79 5.48
CA ALA A 89 -5.61 5.06 4.39
C ALA A 89 -5.84 3.55 4.48
N GLU A 90 -5.71 2.95 5.66
CA GLU A 90 -5.99 1.52 5.85
C GLU A 90 -7.47 1.19 5.59
N GLU A 91 -8.39 2.01 6.08
CA GLU A 91 -9.83 1.82 5.90
C GLU A 91 -10.25 1.96 4.44
N ASP A 92 -9.73 2.94 3.72
CA ASP A 92 -9.96 3.13 2.28
C ASP A 92 -9.45 1.94 1.47
N ILE A 93 -8.23 1.47 1.77
CA ILE A 93 -7.64 0.29 1.13
C ILE A 93 -8.53 -0.93 1.36
N ALA A 94 -8.90 -1.19 2.60
CA ALA A 94 -9.71 -2.35 2.97
C ALA A 94 -11.10 -2.30 2.29
N ALA A 95 -11.75 -1.14 2.32
CA ALA A 95 -13.04 -0.94 1.67
C ALA A 95 -12.95 -1.16 0.15
N ARG A 96 -11.92 -0.62 -0.49
CA ARG A 96 -11.73 -0.74 -1.93
C ARG A 96 -11.43 -2.17 -2.37
N LEU A 97 -10.54 -2.87 -1.68
CA LEU A 97 -10.24 -4.27 -1.96
C LEU A 97 -11.46 -5.17 -1.72
N ALA A 98 -12.23 -4.93 -0.66
CA ALA A 98 -13.49 -5.63 -0.42
C ALA A 98 -14.53 -5.42 -1.54
N MET A 99 -14.61 -4.22 -2.11
CA MET A 99 -15.47 -3.96 -3.27
C MET A 99 -15.01 -4.72 -4.51
N LEU A 100 -13.71 -4.75 -4.79
CA LEU A 100 -13.14 -5.49 -5.92
C LEU A 100 -13.39 -6.99 -5.81
N THR A 101 -13.21 -7.57 -4.62
CA THR A 101 -13.40 -9.01 -4.38
C THR A 101 -14.87 -9.45 -4.45
N LYS A 102 -15.82 -8.57 -4.06
CA LYS A 102 -17.26 -8.83 -4.14
C LYS A 102 -17.85 -8.70 -5.54
N ARG A 103 -17.14 -8.05 -6.45
CA ARG A 103 -17.58 -7.91 -7.83
C ARG A 103 -17.57 -9.27 -8.52
N GLY A 104 -18.57 -9.54 -9.36
CA GLY A 104 -18.65 -10.78 -10.14
C GLY A 104 -17.39 -11.04 -10.96
N LYS A 105 -17.09 -12.31 -11.14
CA LYS A 105 -15.92 -12.74 -11.91
C LYS A 105 -16.09 -12.39 -13.40
N ASN A 106 -14.95 -12.09 -14.03
CA ASN A 106 -14.91 -11.90 -15.47
C ASN A 106 -15.04 -13.25 -16.19
N THR A 107 -15.73 -13.28 -17.31
CA THR A 107 -15.82 -14.49 -18.13
C THR A 107 -14.65 -14.54 -19.11
N ALA A 108 -13.86 -15.60 -19.05
CA ALA A 108 -12.74 -15.84 -19.97
C ALA A 108 -13.01 -17.13 -20.74
N HIS A 109 -13.70 -17.02 -21.87
CA HIS A 109 -13.99 -18.17 -22.72
C HIS A 109 -12.70 -18.67 -23.40
N GLY A 110 -12.52 -19.99 -23.45
CA GLY A 110 -11.38 -20.61 -24.13
C GLY A 110 -10.02 -20.38 -23.48
N LEU A 111 -9.97 -19.93 -22.23
CA LEU A 111 -8.73 -19.55 -21.54
C LEU A 111 -7.69 -20.68 -21.52
N ASP A 112 -8.10 -21.91 -21.23
CA ASP A 112 -7.16 -23.05 -21.21
C ASP A 112 -6.54 -23.29 -22.57
N LYS A 113 -7.32 -23.13 -23.66
CA LYS A 113 -6.81 -23.20 -25.01
C LYS A 113 -5.81 -22.10 -25.32
N ASN A 114 -6.09 -20.86 -24.86
CA ASN A 114 -5.18 -19.73 -25.03
C ASN A 114 -3.87 -19.95 -24.27
N ILE A 115 -3.92 -20.50 -23.05
CA ILE A 115 -2.72 -20.88 -22.28
C ILE A 115 -1.92 -21.95 -23.03
N GLN A 116 -2.57 -22.96 -23.59
CA GLN A 116 -1.88 -23.98 -24.41
C GLN A 116 -1.21 -23.39 -25.66
N ILE A 117 -1.85 -22.45 -26.34
CA ILE A 117 -1.27 -21.74 -27.48
C ILE A 117 -0.02 -20.96 -27.04
N LEU A 118 -0.07 -20.26 -25.88
CA LEU A 118 1.10 -19.58 -25.35
C LEU A 118 2.25 -20.55 -25.04
N GLU A 119 1.97 -21.69 -24.42
CA GLU A 119 2.98 -22.72 -24.14
C GLU A 119 3.65 -23.22 -25.43
N LEU A 120 2.86 -23.50 -26.47
CA LEU A 120 3.38 -23.91 -27.77
C LEU A 120 4.23 -22.83 -28.44
N THR A 121 3.79 -21.58 -28.37
CA THR A 121 4.49 -20.44 -28.97
C THR A 121 5.82 -20.14 -28.27
N GLN A 122 5.84 -20.29 -26.96
CA GLN A 122 7.02 -20.00 -26.13
C GLN A 122 7.97 -21.22 -26.01
N GLY A 123 7.52 -22.40 -26.36
CA GLY A 123 8.33 -23.65 -26.36
C GLY A 123 8.55 -24.23 -24.96
N PHE A 124 7.75 -23.85 -23.95
CA PHE A 124 7.79 -24.43 -22.61
C PHE A 124 6.40 -24.49 -21.97
N ALA A 125 6.22 -25.37 -20.99
CA ALA A 125 4.97 -25.49 -20.25
C ALA A 125 5.03 -24.69 -18.93
N TYR A 126 3.94 -24.00 -18.59
CA TYR A 126 3.79 -23.35 -17.28
C TYR A 126 3.56 -24.38 -16.18
N ALA A 127 4.16 -24.15 -15.02
CA ALA A 127 3.89 -24.95 -13.83
C ALA A 127 2.41 -24.83 -13.40
N PRO A 128 1.86 -25.82 -12.68
CA PRO A 128 0.43 -25.81 -12.28
C PRO A 128 -0.01 -24.52 -11.58
N LEU A 129 0.79 -24.01 -10.63
CA LEU A 129 0.50 -22.76 -9.92
C LEU A 129 0.59 -21.53 -10.83
N GLN A 130 1.49 -21.53 -11.82
CA GLN A 130 1.55 -20.44 -12.80
C GLN A 130 0.29 -20.43 -13.68
N LYS A 131 -0.18 -21.59 -14.12
CA LYS A 131 -1.45 -21.71 -14.87
C LYS A 131 -2.64 -21.25 -14.04
N GLU A 132 -2.67 -21.61 -12.76
CA GLU A 132 -3.70 -21.12 -11.83
C GLU A 132 -3.67 -19.61 -11.69
N ALA A 133 -2.48 -19.03 -11.49
CA ALA A 133 -2.30 -17.57 -11.39
C ALA A 133 -2.75 -16.85 -12.68
N ILE A 134 -2.40 -17.40 -13.86
CA ILE A 134 -2.86 -16.86 -15.15
C ILE A 134 -4.39 -16.91 -15.25
N ARG A 135 -5.02 -18.04 -14.88
CA ARG A 135 -6.49 -18.13 -14.88
C ARG A 135 -7.13 -17.11 -13.95
N LYS A 136 -6.63 -17.01 -12.73
CA LYS A 136 -7.15 -16.04 -11.75
C LYS A 136 -6.96 -14.59 -12.21
N ALA A 137 -5.83 -14.26 -12.82
CA ALA A 137 -5.59 -12.93 -13.37
C ALA A 137 -6.61 -12.54 -14.45
N MET A 138 -7.12 -13.52 -15.21
CA MET A 138 -8.10 -13.28 -16.26
C MET A 138 -9.55 -13.26 -15.75
N THR A 139 -9.83 -13.88 -14.61
CA THR A 139 -11.20 -14.03 -14.08
C THR A 139 -11.49 -13.19 -12.84
N GLU A 140 -10.52 -12.99 -11.96
CA GLU A 140 -10.70 -12.23 -10.72
C GLU A 140 -10.41 -10.74 -10.92
N ASN A 141 -10.97 -9.90 -10.04
CA ASN A 141 -10.74 -8.45 -10.10
C ASN A 141 -9.57 -7.99 -9.23
N CYS A 142 -9.16 -8.84 -8.29
CA CYS A 142 -8.02 -8.60 -7.41
C CYS A 142 -7.21 -9.89 -7.30
N LEU A 143 -5.92 -9.83 -7.58
CA LEU A 143 -5.01 -10.98 -7.50
C LEU A 143 -3.72 -10.56 -6.81
N VAL A 144 -3.25 -11.39 -5.88
CA VAL A 144 -1.89 -11.32 -5.33
C VAL A 144 -1.08 -12.48 -5.89
N LEU A 145 0.01 -12.17 -6.56
CA LEU A 145 1.00 -13.11 -7.06
C LEU A 145 2.26 -13.00 -6.22
N THR A 146 2.44 -13.94 -5.29
CA THR A 146 3.59 -13.95 -4.39
C THR A 146 4.49 -15.15 -4.67
N GLY A 147 5.75 -15.02 -4.23
CA GLY A 147 6.76 -16.08 -4.32
C GLY A 147 8.16 -15.50 -4.27
N GLY A 148 9.13 -16.32 -3.86
CA GLY A 148 10.54 -15.95 -3.76
C GLY A 148 11.21 -15.65 -5.10
N PRO A 149 12.50 -15.29 -5.10
CA PRO A 149 13.29 -15.11 -6.31
C PRO A 149 13.32 -16.38 -7.16
N GLY A 150 13.27 -16.25 -8.48
CA GLY A 150 13.37 -17.39 -9.39
C GLY A 150 12.13 -18.29 -9.52
N THR A 151 11.02 -18.00 -8.83
CA THR A 151 9.77 -18.79 -8.92
C THR A 151 8.97 -18.57 -10.21
N GLY A 152 9.47 -17.73 -11.12
CA GLY A 152 8.82 -17.48 -12.39
C GLY A 152 7.70 -16.46 -12.37
N LYS A 153 7.66 -15.55 -11.37
CA LYS A 153 6.68 -14.46 -11.32
C LYS A 153 6.65 -13.64 -12.61
N THR A 154 7.82 -13.23 -13.11
CA THR A 154 7.93 -12.46 -14.35
C THR A 154 7.42 -13.25 -15.58
N THR A 155 7.70 -14.55 -15.65
CA THR A 155 7.18 -15.42 -16.71
C THR A 155 5.65 -15.47 -16.67
N THR A 156 5.07 -15.58 -15.46
CA THR A 156 3.62 -15.56 -15.26
C THR A 156 3.02 -14.19 -15.65
N VAL A 157 3.67 -13.09 -15.25
CA VAL A 157 3.24 -11.73 -15.62
C VAL A 157 3.27 -11.53 -17.13
N ASN A 158 4.31 -12.02 -17.83
CA ASN A 158 4.38 -11.95 -19.29
C ASN A 158 3.24 -12.72 -19.98
N ALA A 159 2.89 -13.90 -19.48
CA ALA A 159 1.74 -14.65 -20.00
C ALA A 159 0.42 -13.89 -19.78
N ILE A 160 0.23 -13.32 -18.60
CA ILE A 160 -0.95 -12.50 -18.28
C ILE A 160 -1.03 -11.29 -19.21
N LEU A 161 0.07 -10.58 -19.42
CA LEU A 161 0.14 -9.42 -20.30
C LEU A 161 -0.25 -9.78 -21.75
N GLN A 162 0.27 -10.87 -22.26
CA GLN A 162 -0.06 -11.32 -23.62
C GLN A 162 -1.57 -11.60 -23.76
N LEU A 163 -2.16 -12.30 -22.79
CA LEU A 163 -3.60 -12.61 -22.84
C LEU A 163 -4.47 -11.36 -22.67
N LEU A 164 -4.05 -10.37 -21.88
CA LEU A 164 -4.76 -9.10 -21.73
C LEU A 164 -4.70 -8.27 -23.02
N GLU A 165 -3.54 -8.24 -23.69
CA GLU A 165 -3.37 -7.56 -24.97
C GLU A 165 -4.21 -8.22 -26.08
N ASP A 166 -4.27 -9.54 -26.12
CA ASP A 166 -5.11 -10.28 -27.05
C ASP A 166 -6.62 -9.97 -26.87
N GLN A 167 -7.02 -9.51 -25.66
CA GLN A 167 -8.36 -9.03 -25.35
C GLN A 167 -8.54 -7.52 -25.53
N ALA A 168 -7.53 -6.83 -26.07
CA ALA A 168 -7.51 -5.37 -26.23
C ALA A 168 -7.69 -4.58 -24.91
N GLU A 169 -7.29 -5.15 -23.77
CA GLU A 169 -7.32 -4.50 -22.47
C GLU A 169 -6.20 -3.46 -22.34
N ARG A 170 -6.51 -2.31 -21.76
CA ARG A 170 -5.53 -1.26 -21.48
C ARG A 170 -4.84 -1.56 -20.16
N VAL A 171 -3.62 -2.02 -20.23
CA VAL A 171 -2.83 -2.40 -19.07
C VAL A 171 -1.88 -1.28 -18.65
N ALA A 172 -1.91 -0.90 -17.37
CA ALA A 172 -0.90 -0.04 -16.77
C ALA A 172 0.08 -0.89 -15.95
N LEU A 173 1.36 -0.85 -16.31
CA LEU A 173 2.43 -1.49 -15.57
C LEU A 173 3.12 -0.47 -14.66
N CYS A 174 3.22 -0.77 -13.36
CA CYS A 174 3.90 0.11 -12.43
C CYS A 174 4.68 -0.63 -11.35
N ALA A 175 5.59 0.11 -10.71
CA ALA A 175 6.40 -0.33 -9.60
C ALA A 175 6.67 0.86 -8.66
N PRO A 176 7.06 0.63 -7.38
CA PRO A 176 7.31 1.72 -6.44
C PRO A 176 8.53 2.58 -6.79
N THR A 177 9.55 2.01 -7.41
CA THR A 177 10.83 2.71 -7.70
C THR A 177 11.15 2.75 -9.19
N GLY A 178 11.94 3.74 -9.60
CA GLY A 178 12.39 3.87 -10.98
C GLY A 178 13.23 2.68 -11.45
N ARG A 179 14.04 2.10 -10.55
CA ARG A 179 14.85 0.91 -10.85
C ARG A 179 13.95 -0.32 -11.10
N ALA A 180 12.94 -0.53 -10.27
CA ALA A 180 11.99 -1.61 -10.43
C ALA A 180 11.15 -1.44 -11.71
N ALA A 181 10.65 -0.24 -11.99
CA ALA A 181 9.91 0.06 -13.21
C ALA A 181 10.75 -0.16 -14.48
N LYS A 182 12.02 0.25 -14.47
CA LYS A 182 12.95 0.00 -15.58
C LYS A 182 13.14 -1.50 -15.79
N ARG A 183 13.43 -2.25 -14.73
CA ARG A 183 13.59 -3.71 -14.78
C ARG A 183 12.33 -4.39 -15.30
N LEU A 184 11.16 -3.98 -14.82
CA LEU A 184 9.88 -4.51 -15.28
C LEU A 184 9.70 -4.24 -16.78
N SER A 185 10.05 -3.04 -17.28
CA SER A 185 10.00 -2.72 -18.70
C SER A 185 10.93 -3.60 -19.53
N GLU A 186 12.17 -3.82 -19.08
CA GLU A 186 13.16 -4.66 -19.77
C GLU A 186 12.71 -6.13 -19.84
N LEU A 187 12.15 -6.65 -18.73
CA LEU A 187 11.72 -8.05 -18.65
C LEU A 187 10.41 -8.35 -19.40
N THR A 188 9.54 -7.37 -19.51
CA THR A 188 8.24 -7.53 -20.18
C THR A 188 8.25 -7.04 -21.63
N GLY A 189 9.25 -6.27 -22.04
CA GLY A 189 9.25 -5.57 -23.31
C GLY A 189 8.19 -4.47 -23.45
N ARG A 190 7.56 -4.07 -22.35
CA ARG A 190 6.47 -3.08 -22.30
C ARG A 190 6.83 -1.90 -21.41
N LYS A 191 6.23 -0.75 -21.66
CA LYS A 191 6.50 0.44 -20.88
C LYS A 191 5.89 0.32 -19.48
N ALA A 192 6.73 0.27 -18.46
CA ALA A 192 6.35 0.41 -17.06
C ALA A 192 6.78 1.77 -16.51
N SER A 193 6.11 2.27 -15.49
CA SER A 193 6.43 3.53 -14.82
C SER A 193 6.44 3.37 -13.30
N THR A 194 6.93 4.37 -12.57
CA THR A 194 6.70 4.40 -11.13
C THR A 194 5.24 4.73 -10.84
N ILE A 195 4.74 4.30 -9.66
CA ILE A 195 3.39 4.70 -9.21
C ILE A 195 3.24 6.22 -9.24
N HIS A 196 4.23 6.95 -8.72
CA HIS A 196 4.24 8.42 -8.74
C HIS A 196 4.09 9.00 -10.15
N ARG A 197 4.79 8.43 -11.13
CA ARG A 197 4.70 8.88 -12.53
C ARG A 197 3.38 8.48 -13.18
N LEU A 198 2.83 7.33 -12.81
CA LEU A 198 1.51 6.88 -13.28
C LEU A 198 0.40 7.80 -12.78
N LEU A 199 0.49 8.23 -11.52
CA LEU A 199 -0.47 9.13 -10.89
C LEU A 199 -0.25 10.61 -11.24
N GLU A 200 0.88 10.95 -11.87
CA GLU A 200 1.30 12.31 -12.22
C GLU A 200 1.34 13.24 -11.01
N VAL A 201 2.54 13.45 -10.47
CA VAL A 201 2.72 14.31 -9.29
C VAL A 201 2.48 15.77 -9.65
N ASP A 202 1.62 16.43 -8.89
CA ASP A 202 1.39 17.88 -8.94
C ASP A 202 2.09 18.57 -7.77
N TYR A 203 2.90 19.56 -8.09
CA TYR A 203 3.63 20.40 -7.14
C TYR A 203 2.99 21.79 -6.96
N THR A 204 1.82 22.03 -7.55
CA THR A 204 1.15 23.32 -7.43
C THR A 204 0.58 23.49 -6.02
N GLY A 205 0.89 24.63 -5.38
CA GLY A 205 0.37 24.94 -4.05
C GLY A 205 1.23 24.51 -2.85
N GLY A 206 2.47 24.02 -3.08
CA GLY A 206 3.42 23.69 -1.99
C GLY A 206 3.13 22.38 -1.24
N VAL A 207 2.08 21.68 -1.60
CA VAL A 207 1.75 20.33 -1.11
C VAL A 207 1.82 19.35 -2.28
N VAL A 208 2.54 18.26 -2.08
CA VAL A 208 2.62 17.17 -3.09
C VAL A 208 1.26 16.49 -3.17
N SER A 209 0.64 16.52 -4.35
CA SER A 209 -0.59 15.82 -4.65
C SER A 209 -0.49 15.05 -5.95
N PHE A 210 -1.52 14.26 -6.28
CA PHE A 210 -1.57 13.51 -7.53
C PHE A 210 -2.68 14.03 -8.44
N ILE A 211 -2.37 14.18 -9.73
CA ILE A 211 -3.35 14.58 -10.76
C ILE A 211 -4.40 13.48 -10.93
N HIS A 212 -3.96 12.22 -10.98
CA HIS A 212 -4.86 11.08 -10.96
C HIS A 212 -5.20 10.70 -9.51
N ASN A 213 -6.50 10.75 -9.20
CA ASN A 213 -7.09 10.53 -7.88
C ASN A 213 -8.55 10.09 -8.04
N ASP A 214 -9.33 10.09 -6.98
CA ASP A 214 -10.77 9.72 -6.96
C ASP A 214 -11.65 10.58 -7.89
N LYS A 215 -11.24 11.81 -8.21
CA LYS A 215 -11.94 12.75 -9.10
C LYS A 215 -11.47 12.68 -10.55
N ASN A 216 -10.24 12.19 -10.78
CA ASN A 216 -9.62 12.06 -12.10
C ASN A 216 -8.99 10.67 -12.25
N LEU A 217 -9.81 9.69 -12.57
CA LEU A 217 -9.43 8.29 -12.58
C LEU A 217 -8.49 7.93 -13.75
N LEU A 218 -7.61 6.98 -13.53
CA LEU A 218 -6.75 6.39 -14.55
C LEU A 218 -7.60 5.73 -15.66
N LYS A 219 -7.14 5.87 -16.90
CA LYS A 219 -7.80 5.31 -18.10
C LYS A 219 -7.23 3.93 -18.44
N CYS A 220 -7.20 3.02 -17.49
CA CYS A 220 -6.77 1.64 -17.68
C CYS A 220 -7.86 0.66 -17.24
N ASP A 221 -7.78 -0.55 -17.73
CA ASP A 221 -8.72 -1.64 -17.43
C ASP A 221 -8.10 -2.62 -16.44
N VAL A 222 -6.75 -2.71 -16.45
CA VAL A 222 -5.95 -3.54 -15.54
C VAL A 222 -4.73 -2.76 -15.08
N VAL A 223 -4.42 -2.82 -13.79
CA VAL A 223 -3.13 -2.38 -13.24
C VAL A 223 -2.36 -3.59 -12.77
N ILE A 224 -1.10 -3.71 -13.20
CA ILE A 224 -0.15 -4.68 -12.65
C ILE A 224 0.91 -3.90 -11.88
N LEU A 225 0.94 -4.13 -10.58
CA LEU A 225 1.87 -3.51 -9.64
C LEU A 225 2.92 -4.51 -9.22
N ASP A 226 4.16 -4.32 -9.64
CA ASP A 226 5.30 -5.16 -9.24
C ASP A 226 6.04 -4.58 -8.03
N GLU A 227 6.80 -5.41 -7.34
CA GLU A 227 7.53 -5.09 -6.09
C GLU A 227 6.62 -4.50 -5.00
N MET A 228 5.42 -5.09 -4.84
CA MET A 228 4.40 -4.63 -3.89
C MET A 228 4.90 -4.57 -2.43
N SER A 229 5.87 -5.39 -2.04
CA SER A 229 6.48 -5.37 -0.70
C SER A 229 7.09 -4.02 -0.32
N MET A 230 7.51 -3.22 -1.32
CA MET A 230 8.12 -1.90 -1.12
C MET A 230 7.10 -0.74 -1.11
N VAL A 231 5.81 -1.02 -1.24
CA VAL A 231 4.75 0.01 -1.32
C VAL A 231 4.18 0.29 0.06
N ASP A 232 4.24 1.54 0.51
CA ASP A 232 3.64 1.97 1.76
C ASP A 232 2.13 2.22 1.65
N VAL A 233 1.46 2.37 2.80
CA VAL A 233 0.01 2.52 2.89
C VAL A 233 -0.50 3.75 2.16
N LYS A 234 0.19 4.88 2.22
CA LYS A 234 -0.25 6.13 1.58
C LYS A 234 -0.13 6.07 0.06
N LEU A 235 0.97 5.50 -0.44
CA LEU A 235 1.17 5.36 -1.89
C LEU A 235 0.19 4.36 -2.49
N PHE A 236 -0.11 3.27 -1.77
CA PHE A 236 -1.10 2.30 -2.22
C PHE A 236 -2.52 2.87 -2.17
N GLN A 237 -2.89 3.62 -1.10
CA GLN A 237 -4.15 4.35 -1.01
C GLN A 237 -4.33 5.25 -2.24
N ALA A 238 -3.32 6.07 -2.56
CA ALA A 238 -3.37 6.96 -3.71
C ALA A 238 -3.58 6.22 -5.04
N LEU A 239 -2.87 5.09 -5.22
CA LEU A 239 -3.04 4.28 -6.43
C LEU A 239 -4.45 3.72 -6.56
N ILE A 240 -4.97 3.05 -5.53
CA ILE A 240 -6.29 2.41 -5.63
C ILE A 240 -7.44 3.42 -5.68
N ALA A 241 -7.29 4.62 -5.09
CA ALA A 241 -8.25 5.70 -5.22
C ALA A 241 -8.37 6.20 -6.66
N ALA A 242 -7.27 6.19 -7.42
CA ALA A 242 -7.26 6.59 -8.82
C ALA A 242 -7.79 5.52 -9.80
N LEU A 243 -8.10 4.31 -9.33
CA LEU A 243 -8.63 3.25 -10.18
C LEU A 243 -10.15 3.35 -10.34
N ARG A 244 -10.64 3.06 -11.55
CA ARG A 244 -12.08 2.87 -11.76
C ARG A 244 -12.57 1.66 -10.97
N TYR A 245 -13.85 1.64 -10.62
CA TYR A 245 -14.48 0.47 -9.99
C TYR A 245 -14.41 -0.80 -10.85
N SER A 246 -14.30 -0.65 -12.16
CA SER A 246 -14.15 -1.76 -13.12
C SER A 246 -12.70 -2.19 -13.34
N CYS A 247 -11.73 -1.43 -12.89
CA CYS A 247 -10.31 -1.73 -13.07
C CYS A 247 -9.91 -2.94 -12.21
N ARG A 248 -9.22 -3.89 -12.81
CA ARG A 248 -8.62 -5.03 -12.12
C ARG A 248 -7.25 -4.65 -11.58
N ILE A 249 -6.87 -5.24 -10.44
CA ILE A 249 -5.54 -5.05 -9.87
C ILE A 249 -4.83 -6.39 -9.67
N ILE A 250 -3.62 -6.49 -10.18
CA ILE A 250 -2.72 -7.62 -10.00
C ILE A 250 -1.49 -7.12 -9.26
N MET A 251 -1.34 -7.56 -8.04
CA MET A 251 -0.24 -7.20 -7.14
C MET A 251 0.80 -8.31 -7.16
N VAL A 252 2.02 -7.96 -7.52
CA VAL A 252 3.14 -8.90 -7.60
C VAL A 252 4.19 -8.52 -6.58
N GLY A 253 4.65 -9.47 -5.79
CA GLY A 253 5.65 -9.19 -4.76
C GLY A 253 6.23 -10.45 -4.15
N ASP A 254 7.06 -10.23 -3.16
CA ASP A 254 7.67 -11.28 -2.37
C ASP A 254 7.41 -10.96 -0.89
N ALA A 255 6.61 -11.79 -0.23
CA ALA A 255 6.23 -11.57 1.16
C ALA A 255 7.40 -11.71 2.15
N ASP A 256 8.47 -12.39 1.73
CA ASP A 256 9.67 -12.60 2.55
C ASP A 256 10.73 -11.50 2.35
N GLN A 257 10.50 -10.55 1.44
CA GLN A 257 11.36 -9.38 1.27
C GLN A 257 11.12 -8.34 2.36
N LEU A 258 12.11 -7.45 2.53
CA LEU A 258 11.99 -6.32 3.44
C LEU A 258 10.76 -5.45 3.08
N PRO A 259 9.99 -5.04 4.08
CA PRO A 259 8.84 -4.17 3.87
C PRO A 259 9.27 -2.78 3.38
N SER A 260 8.28 -1.95 3.02
CA SER A 260 8.49 -0.56 2.64
C SER A 260 9.22 0.24 3.73
N VAL A 261 9.91 1.30 3.34
CA VAL A 261 10.50 2.26 4.28
C VAL A 261 9.41 3.11 4.94
N GLY A 262 8.28 3.32 4.27
CA GLY A 262 7.09 4.02 4.79
C GLY A 262 6.19 3.11 5.63
N PRO A 263 5.13 3.68 6.25
CA PRO A 263 4.23 2.95 7.13
C PRO A 263 3.40 1.88 6.39
N GLY A 264 3.22 0.74 7.04
CA GLY A 264 2.36 -0.36 6.62
C GLY A 264 3.09 -1.47 5.86
N ASN A 265 2.66 -2.71 6.13
CA ASN A 265 3.07 -3.91 5.40
C ASN A 265 1.89 -4.49 4.63
N ILE A 266 1.45 -3.75 3.59
CA ILE A 266 0.20 -4.04 2.88
C ILE A 266 0.21 -5.43 2.26
N LEU A 267 1.31 -5.82 1.60
CA LEU A 267 1.40 -7.15 0.99
C LEU A 267 1.23 -8.26 2.03
N GLY A 268 1.94 -8.15 3.16
CA GLY A 268 1.85 -9.11 4.26
C GLY A 268 0.45 -9.18 4.88
N GLU A 269 -0.24 -8.04 5.00
CA GLU A 269 -1.59 -7.98 5.57
C GLU A 269 -2.68 -8.52 4.63
N ILE A 270 -2.52 -8.34 3.31
CA ILE A 270 -3.48 -8.87 2.31
C ILE A 270 -3.35 -10.40 2.17
N ILE A 271 -2.17 -10.97 2.41
CA ILE A 271 -1.92 -12.41 2.27
C ILE A 271 -2.42 -13.20 3.48
N ARG A 272 -2.48 -12.59 4.67
CA ARG A 272 -3.01 -13.21 5.91
C ARG A 272 -4.53 -13.35 5.85
#